data_efbfee29294fe20e8817a391aae71643
#
_entry.id   efbfee29294fe20e8817a391aae71643
#
_cell.length_a   1.000
_cell.length_b   1.000
_cell.length_c   1.000
_cell.angle_alpha   90.00
_cell.angle_beta   90.00
_cell.angle_gamma   90.00
#
_symmetry.space_group_name_H-M   'P 1'
#
loop_
_entity.id
_entity.type
_entity.pdbx_description
1 polymer ?
#
loop_
_entity_poly.entity_id
_entity_poly.type
_entity_poly.pdbx_seq_one_letter_code
_entity_poly.pdbx_strand_id
1 'polypeptide(L)'
;VEGDYRFDSGYRAANQIIDGGATAVFCCNDVMALGFRQRMAERGLHVTEDMQVIGYDNILKRFGLGWRMTTVEQSVADLAAACWGMLRERIDVAVRAKSGTESGDARPWLSNPQV
;
A
#
# COMPACT_ATOMS: atom_id res chain seq x y z
N VAL A 1 14.48 3.66 -7.56
CA VAL A 1 13.88 3.82 -8.90
C VAL A 1 12.46 4.34 -8.74
N GLU A 2 12.09 5.34 -9.51
CA GLU A 2 10.75 5.94 -9.49
C GLU A 2 9.76 5.09 -10.30
N GLY A 3 8.52 4.95 -9.81
CA GLY A 3 7.41 4.26 -10.45
C GLY A 3 6.13 5.11 -10.41
N ASP A 4 5.15 4.74 -11.20
CA ASP A 4 3.86 5.43 -11.34
C ASP A 4 2.66 4.57 -10.91
N TYR A 5 2.90 3.54 -10.10
CA TYR A 5 1.91 2.56 -9.63
C TYR A 5 1.29 1.67 -10.72
N ARG A 6 1.83 1.71 -11.94
CA ARG A 6 1.36 0.92 -13.07
C ARG A 6 2.25 -0.29 -13.32
N PHE A 7 1.69 -1.30 -13.96
CA PHE A 7 2.42 -2.50 -14.40
C PHE A 7 3.66 -2.16 -15.22
N ASP A 8 3.53 -1.27 -16.19
CA ASP A 8 4.62 -0.89 -17.11
C ASP A 8 5.81 -0.23 -16.38
N SER A 9 5.57 0.51 -15.31
CA SER A 9 6.67 1.13 -14.56
C SER A 9 7.48 0.07 -13.80
N GLY A 10 6.81 -0.91 -13.20
CA GLY A 10 7.48 -2.05 -12.58
C GLY A 10 8.27 -2.88 -13.60
N TYR A 11 7.67 -3.14 -14.75
CA TYR A 11 8.31 -3.86 -15.84
C TYR A 11 9.58 -3.16 -16.36
N ARG A 12 9.53 -1.86 -16.60
CA ARG A 12 10.68 -1.08 -17.08
C ARG A 12 11.78 -0.97 -16.01
N ALA A 13 11.40 -0.73 -14.77
CA ALA A 13 12.34 -0.60 -13.65
C ALA A 13 13.15 -1.88 -13.41
N ALA A 14 12.59 -3.04 -13.74
CA ALA A 14 13.22 -4.33 -13.49
C ALA A 14 14.61 -4.44 -14.11
N ASN A 15 14.83 -3.97 -15.34
CA ASN A 15 16.15 -4.05 -15.98
C ASN A 15 17.22 -3.30 -15.15
N GLN A 16 16.95 -2.06 -14.79
CA GLN A 16 17.89 -1.25 -14.02
C GLN A 16 18.21 -1.87 -12.66
N ILE A 17 17.21 -2.41 -11.98
CA ILE A 17 17.36 -2.99 -10.63
C ILE A 17 18.12 -4.31 -10.70
N ILE A 18 17.80 -5.18 -11.66
CA ILE A 18 18.48 -6.47 -11.87
C ILE A 18 19.92 -6.25 -12.28
N ASP A 19 20.17 -5.38 -13.26
CA ASP A 19 21.53 -5.08 -13.76
C ASP A 19 22.38 -4.36 -12.70
N GLY A 20 21.74 -3.69 -11.75
CA GLY A 20 22.38 -3.10 -10.58
C GLY A 20 22.79 -4.10 -9.50
N GLY A 21 22.50 -5.41 -9.68
CA GLY A 21 22.88 -6.47 -8.75
C GLY A 21 22.05 -6.54 -7.46
N ALA A 22 20.84 -5.97 -7.46
CA ALA A 22 19.93 -6.10 -6.32
C ALA A 22 19.48 -7.56 -6.15
N THR A 23 19.38 -8.01 -4.91
CA THR A 23 18.90 -9.34 -4.53
C THR A 23 17.48 -9.35 -4.00
N ALA A 24 16.92 -8.16 -3.73
CA ALA A 24 15.55 -7.99 -3.28
C ALA A 24 14.99 -6.65 -3.76
N VAL A 25 13.68 -6.59 -3.99
CA VAL A 25 12.95 -5.38 -4.35
C VAL A 25 11.64 -5.30 -3.58
N PHE A 26 11.36 -4.12 -3.08
CA PHE A 26 10.04 -3.75 -2.56
C PHE A 26 9.34 -2.85 -3.58
N CYS A 27 8.19 -3.30 -4.05
CA CYS A 27 7.34 -2.54 -4.96
C CYS A 27 6.22 -1.87 -4.16
N CYS A 28 6.00 -0.58 -4.38
CA CYS A 28 5.00 0.19 -3.62
C CYS A 28 3.56 -0.25 -3.85
N ASN A 29 3.30 -1.11 -4.84
CA ASN A 29 2.04 -1.83 -4.98
C ASN A 29 2.24 -3.17 -5.72
N ASP A 30 1.23 -4.02 -5.66
CA ASP A 30 1.24 -5.34 -6.30
C ASP A 30 1.26 -5.25 -7.84
N VAL A 31 0.67 -4.20 -8.41
CA VAL A 31 0.62 -4.03 -9.88
C VAL A 31 2.01 -3.82 -10.45
N MET A 32 2.84 -2.99 -9.80
CA MET A 32 4.24 -2.83 -10.18
C MET A 32 5.05 -4.13 -9.94
N ALA A 33 4.78 -4.81 -8.82
CA ALA A 33 5.42 -6.09 -8.53
C ALA A 33 5.14 -7.15 -9.60
N LEU A 34 3.93 -7.20 -10.15
CA LEU A 34 3.58 -8.07 -11.27
C LEU A 34 4.37 -7.73 -12.53
N GLY A 35 4.48 -6.45 -12.87
CA GLY A 35 5.29 -6.00 -14.01
C GLY A 35 6.76 -6.35 -13.84
N PHE A 36 7.31 -6.15 -12.65
CA PHE A 36 8.67 -6.53 -12.32
C PHE A 36 8.91 -8.03 -12.49
N ARG A 37 8.02 -8.86 -11.94
CA ARG A 37 8.10 -10.32 -12.05
C ARG A 37 7.99 -10.82 -13.49
N GLN A 38 7.11 -10.20 -14.29
CA GLN A 38 6.99 -10.51 -15.71
C GLN A 38 8.35 -10.33 -16.43
N ARG A 39 9.01 -9.20 -16.17
CA ARG A 39 10.32 -8.93 -16.77
C ARG A 39 11.41 -9.88 -16.26
N MET A 40 11.38 -10.26 -14.99
CA MET A 40 12.28 -11.30 -14.46
C MET A 40 12.11 -12.60 -15.23
N ALA A 41 10.86 -13.07 -15.38
CA ALA A 41 10.56 -14.32 -16.09
C ALA A 41 11.04 -14.30 -17.55
N GLU A 42 10.87 -13.20 -18.26
CA GLU A 42 11.38 -13.02 -19.64
C GLU A 42 12.92 -13.07 -19.71
N ARG A 43 13.60 -12.70 -18.63
CA ARG A 43 15.06 -12.80 -18.50
C ARG A 43 15.52 -14.18 -17.97
N GLY A 44 14.60 -15.12 -17.76
CA GLY A 44 14.90 -16.45 -17.22
C GLY A 44 15.23 -16.44 -15.72
N LEU A 45 14.85 -15.40 -14.99
CA LEU A 45 15.08 -15.27 -13.54
C LEU A 45 13.86 -15.71 -12.74
N HIS A 46 14.09 -16.37 -11.63
CA HIS A 46 13.06 -16.90 -10.74
C HIS A 46 12.95 -16.07 -9.46
N VAL A 47 11.69 -15.76 -9.09
CA VAL A 47 11.41 -15.10 -7.80
C VAL A 47 11.69 -16.09 -6.68
N THR A 48 12.34 -15.58 -5.66
CA THR A 48 12.93 -16.21 -4.48
C THR A 48 14.29 -16.84 -4.68
N GLU A 49 14.58 -17.43 -5.82
CA GLU A 49 15.90 -18.04 -6.09
C GLU A 49 16.94 -16.99 -6.49
N ASP A 50 16.59 -16.14 -7.46
CA ASP A 50 17.49 -15.11 -7.99
C ASP A 50 17.25 -13.74 -7.33
N MET A 51 16.00 -13.42 -7.01
CA MET A 51 15.62 -12.15 -6.38
C MET A 51 14.32 -12.29 -5.59
N GLN A 52 14.26 -11.67 -4.42
CA GLN A 52 13.03 -11.55 -3.64
C GLN A 52 12.21 -10.34 -4.11
N VAL A 53 10.91 -10.55 -4.32
CA VAL A 53 9.98 -9.50 -4.75
C VAL A 53 8.84 -9.40 -3.75
N ILE A 54 8.65 -8.22 -3.18
CA ILE A 54 7.58 -7.92 -2.23
C ILE A 54 6.71 -6.82 -2.83
N GLY A 55 5.40 -7.04 -2.83
CA GLY A 55 4.41 -6.05 -3.21
C GLY A 55 3.72 -5.39 -2.02
N TYR A 56 2.68 -4.63 -2.30
CA TYR A 56 1.84 -3.95 -1.32
C TYR A 56 0.40 -3.90 -1.84
N ASP A 57 -0.60 -4.01 -0.99
CA ASP A 57 -2.06 -3.98 -1.18
C ASP A 57 -2.77 -5.34 -1.14
N ASN A 58 -2.10 -6.46 -1.38
CA ASN A 58 -2.67 -7.80 -1.47
C ASN A 58 -3.86 -7.92 -2.45
N ILE A 59 -3.75 -7.27 -3.61
CA ILE A 59 -4.83 -7.24 -4.61
C ILE A 59 -5.08 -8.60 -5.26
N LEU A 60 -4.06 -9.44 -5.39
CA LEU A 60 -4.18 -10.74 -6.07
C LEU A 60 -5.14 -11.67 -5.35
N LYS A 61 -5.11 -11.67 -4.02
CA LYS A 61 -6.06 -12.42 -3.20
C LYS A 61 -7.50 -11.93 -3.40
N ARG A 62 -7.69 -10.60 -3.51
CA ARG A 62 -9.00 -9.98 -3.71
C ARG A 62 -9.63 -10.33 -5.05
N PHE A 63 -8.82 -10.43 -6.09
CA PHE A 63 -9.31 -10.71 -7.45
C PHE A 63 -9.30 -12.21 -7.79
N GLY A 64 -8.97 -13.09 -6.83
CA GLY A 64 -8.94 -14.52 -7.05
C GLY A 64 -7.88 -14.98 -8.06
N LEU A 65 -6.90 -14.14 -8.33
CA LEU A 65 -5.81 -14.46 -9.23
C LEU A 65 -4.84 -15.39 -8.48
N GLY A 66 -4.68 -16.60 -8.96
CA GLY A 66 -3.89 -17.69 -8.36
C GLY A 66 -2.37 -17.46 -8.30
N TRP A 67 -1.92 -16.24 -8.43
CA TRP A 67 -0.51 -15.86 -8.36
C TRP A 67 -0.05 -15.80 -6.91
N ARG A 68 0.97 -16.56 -6.59
CA ARG A 68 1.64 -16.48 -5.30
C ARG A 68 2.66 -15.33 -5.33
N MET A 69 2.45 -14.34 -4.49
CA MET A 69 3.37 -13.22 -4.31
C MET A 69 3.38 -12.81 -2.83
N THR A 70 4.57 -12.55 -2.31
CA THR A 70 4.70 -11.93 -0.99
C THR A 70 4.24 -10.48 -1.10
N THR A 71 3.29 -10.08 -0.28
CA THR A 71 2.73 -8.73 -0.29
C THR A 71 2.32 -8.31 1.11
N VAL A 72 2.30 -7.01 1.35
CA VAL A 72 1.75 -6.42 2.56
C VAL A 72 0.27 -6.17 2.37
N GLU A 73 -0.57 -6.67 3.27
CA GLU A 73 -2.01 -6.45 3.23
C GLU A 73 -2.40 -5.16 3.96
N GLN A 74 -3.14 -4.29 3.28
CA GLN A 74 -3.89 -3.22 3.93
C GLN A 74 -5.28 -3.73 4.33
N SER A 75 -5.59 -3.66 5.62
CA SER A 75 -6.95 -3.91 6.08
C SER A 75 -7.86 -2.73 5.73
N VAL A 76 -8.52 -2.80 4.58
CA VAL A 76 -9.48 -1.77 4.14
C VAL A 76 -10.65 -1.64 5.12
N ALA A 77 -11.06 -2.75 5.75
CA ALA A 77 -12.12 -2.74 6.75
C ALA A 77 -11.74 -1.93 7.99
N ASP A 78 -10.52 -2.15 8.52
CA ASP A 78 -10.02 -1.42 9.69
C ASP A 78 -9.79 0.05 9.36
N LEU A 79 -9.24 0.35 8.17
CA LEU A 79 -9.07 1.71 7.71
C LEU A 79 -10.41 2.44 7.59
N ALA A 80 -11.41 1.81 6.99
CA ALA A 80 -12.75 2.37 6.87
C ALA A 80 -13.40 2.60 8.24
N ALA A 81 -13.25 1.65 9.17
CA ALA A 81 -13.77 1.78 10.53
C ALA A 81 -13.09 2.94 11.29
N ALA A 82 -11.78 3.07 11.18
CA ALA A 82 -11.03 4.17 11.79
C ALA A 82 -11.44 5.52 11.20
N CYS A 83 -11.53 5.63 9.88
CA CYS A 83 -11.99 6.85 9.21
C CYS A 83 -13.41 7.24 9.64
N TRP A 84 -14.31 6.26 9.74
CA TRP A 84 -15.68 6.49 10.19
C TRP A 84 -15.74 6.94 11.65
N GLY A 85 -14.95 6.31 12.53
CA GLY A 85 -14.83 6.73 13.93
C GLY A 85 -14.39 8.19 14.06
N MET A 86 -13.31 8.57 13.39
CA MET A 86 -12.81 9.94 13.40
C MET A 86 -13.82 10.95 12.82
N LEU A 87 -14.54 10.56 11.77
CA LEU A 87 -15.57 11.43 11.18
C LEU A 87 -16.74 11.65 12.13
N ARG A 88 -17.23 10.60 12.78
CA ARG A 88 -18.31 10.69 13.79
C ARG A 88 -17.92 11.61 14.93
N GLU A 89 -16.73 11.45 15.51
CA GLU A 89 -16.26 12.34 16.58
C GLU A 89 -16.25 13.82 16.16
N ARG A 90 -15.81 14.10 14.93
CA ARG A 90 -15.82 15.47 14.40
C ARG A 90 -17.23 16.03 14.22
N ILE A 91 -18.17 15.20 13.74
CA ILE A 91 -19.57 15.58 13.59
C ILE A 91 -20.18 15.88 14.97
N ASP A 92 -19.96 14.98 15.94
CA ASP A 92 -20.49 15.15 17.29
C ASP A 92 -19.95 16.42 17.96
N VAL A 93 -18.67 16.74 17.79
CA VAL A 93 -18.07 17.99 18.28
C VAL A 93 -18.70 19.21 17.60
N ALA A 94 -18.87 19.17 16.27
CA ALA A 94 -19.47 20.27 15.52
C ALA A 94 -20.94 20.50 15.90
N VAL A 95 -21.70 19.43 16.15
CA VAL A 95 -23.09 19.51 16.60
C VAL A 95 -23.19 20.11 18.02
N ARG A 96 -22.31 19.69 18.95
CA ARG A 96 -22.26 20.23 20.30
C ARG A 96 -21.90 21.70 20.30
N ALA A 97 -20.92 22.13 19.50
CA ALA A 97 -20.52 23.55 19.37
C ALA A 97 -21.66 24.42 18.86
N LYS A 98 -22.49 23.92 17.92
CA LYS A 98 -23.68 24.62 17.42
C LYS A 98 -24.81 24.70 18.43
N SER A 99 -24.93 23.72 19.34
CA SER A 99 -25.95 23.67 20.38
C SER A 99 -25.58 24.49 21.63
N GLY A 100 -24.42 25.17 21.65
CA GLY A 100 -24.00 26.02 22.76
C GLY A 100 -23.53 25.28 24.02
N THR A 101 -23.34 23.97 23.94
CA THR A 101 -22.77 23.14 25.01
C THR A 101 -21.29 22.88 24.75
N GLU A 102 -20.44 23.67 25.40
CA GLU A 102 -18.99 23.57 25.55
C GLU A 102 -18.08 23.85 24.34
N SER A 103 -17.24 24.86 24.55
CA SER A 103 -15.98 25.05 23.83
C SER A 103 -14.93 24.07 24.33
N GLY A 104 -14.89 22.90 23.78
CA GLY A 104 -13.77 21.98 23.96
C GLY A 104 -12.91 22.00 22.70
N ASP A 105 -11.65 22.35 22.83
CA ASP A 105 -10.66 22.25 21.74
C ASP A 105 -10.40 20.78 21.43
N ALA A 106 -11.28 20.17 20.64
CA ALA A 106 -11.18 18.77 20.30
C ALA A 106 -10.54 18.61 18.91
N ARG A 107 -9.22 18.55 18.91
CA ARG A 107 -8.45 17.97 17.81
C ARG A 107 -7.65 16.76 18.28
N PRO A 108 -8.29 15.69 18.76
CA PRO A 108 -7.60 14.53 19.32
C PRO A 108 -6.69 13.82 18.30
N TRP A 109 -6.93 14.00 17.01
CA TRP A 109 -6.18 13.38 15.93
C TRP A 109 -4.90 14.14 15.54
N LEU A 110 -4.69 15.38 16.01
CA LEU A 110 -3.43 16.12 15.84
C LEU A 110 -2.39 15.78 16.92
N SER A 111 -2.80 15.10 17.98
CA SER A 111 -1.94 14.77 19.12
C SER A 111 -1.41 13.34 19.12
N ASN A 112 -1.70 12.53 18.10
CA ASN A 112 -1.17 11.16 18.03
C ASN A 112 -0.20 11.01 16.86
N PRO A 113 1.13 11.12 17.10
CA PRO A 113 2.14 10.96 16.05
C PRO A 113 2.47 9.50 15.73
N GLN A 114 1.63 8.55 16.17
CA GLN A 114 1.83 7.12 15.94
C GLN A 114 0.76 6.55 14.99
N VAL A 115 0.88 6.88 13.74
CA VAL A 115 0.38 6.06 12.62
C VAL A 115 1.46 6.00 11.57
#